data_9fb435bfa8f44c982d509d6994798ea6
#
_entry.id   9fb435bfa8f44c982d509d6994798ea6
#
_cell.length_a   1.000
_cell.length_b   1.000
_cell.length_c   1.000
_cell.angle_alpha   90.00
_cell.angle_beta   90.00
_cell.angle_gamma   90.00
#
_symmetry.space_group_name_H-M   'P 1'
#
loop_
_entity.id
_entity.type
_entity.pdbx_description
1 polymer ?
#
loop_
_entity_poly.entity_id
_entity_poly.type
_entity_poly.pdbx_seq_one_letter_code
_entity_poly.pdbx_strand_id
1 'polypeptide(L)'
;MQASTKLTLAIALAAGLTAQGALAQEQTVTVMAYSGLFQERYTKAVIEPFMKANPGIKVEYFPLPNSAQMLGNLRAQKAAPQADVVIMDVSVSKAATDEKLLIKIDDKVSKNVADLYPNARIADVDGVAVTFDNLVMLYNSDVVKEAPKSWMDLAKPDLKGKVAIPGMPDIQGLSLVLIMNKARGGADYLKSVDQGIAALGEIAPNVQTWEPKPEVYPVIISGQAVAGAGWNARAQVNADASGGKLKAVLPQEGSVFQINTINYVANGPGKDAGAKFIDYALSPEAQKSFTESMFYAPTNAKAQISDAAIARTAVKSMDKVIPVDWIALAKVREPIMEQWRRKVIPLSR
;
A
#
# COMPACT_ATOMS: atom_id res chain seq x y z
N MET A 1 -56.39 -63.98 -52.93
CA MET A 1 -56.50 -62.54 -53.16
C MET A 1 -56.30 -61.80 -51.85
N GLN A 2 -55.14 -61.27 -51.65
CA GLN A 2 -54.73 -60.61 -50.40
C GLN A 2 -54.69 -59.11 -50.64
N ALA A 3 -55.44 -58.37 -49.85
CA ALA A 3 -55.40 -56.92 -49.81
C ALA A 3 -54.45 -56.47 -48.68
N SER A 4 -53.36 -55.84 -49.01
CA SER A 4 -52.40 -55.29 -48.10
C SER A 4 -52.73 -53.82 -47.75
N THR A 5 -53.08 -53.58 -46.50
CA THR A 5 -53.32 -52.25 -45.93
C THR A 5 -51.98 -51.63 -45.53
N LYS A 6 -51.65 -50.49 -46.19
CA LYS A 6 -50.47 -49.69 -45.80
C LYS A 6 -50.86 -48.75 -44.67
N LEU A 7 -50.22 -48.92 -43.53
CA LEU A 7 -50.34 -48.04 -42.35
C LEU A 7 -49.25 -46.93 -42.49
N THR A 8 -49.65 -45.71 -42.69
CA THR A 8 -48.76 -44.56 -42.77
C THR A 8 -48.56 -43.98 -41.36
N LEU A 9 -47.34 -44.14 -40.80
CA LEU A 9 -46.95 -43.62 -39.49
C LEU A 9 -46.45 -42.18 -39.65
N ALA A 10 -47.20 -41.18 -39.19
CA ALA A 10 -46.81 -39.81 -39.14
C ALA A 10 -45.98 -39.57 -37.88
N ILE A 11 -44.67 -39.35 -38.03
CA ILE A 11 -43.76 -38.96 -36.95
C ILE A 11 -43.81 -37.42 -36.81
N ALA A 12 -44.46 -36.93 -35.73
CA ALA A 12 -44.41 -35.55 -35.35
C ALA A 12 -43.07 -35.26 -34.69
N LEU A 13 -42.19 -34.54 -35.37
CA LEU A 13 -40.92 -34.02 -34.83
C LEU A 13 -41.23 -32.84 -33.92
N ALA A 14 -41.32 -33.05 -32.60
CA ALA A 14 -41.38 -31.99 -31.60
C ALA A 14 -39.95 -31.41 -31.49
N ALA A 15 -39.68 -30.27 -32.13
CA ALA A 15 -38.50 -29.49 -31.94
C ALA A 15 -38.54 -28.83 -30.56
N GLY A 16 -37.97 -29.54 -29.55
CA GLY A 16 -37.70 -28.95 -28.22
C GLY A 16 -36.58 -27.92 -28.38
N LEU A 17 -36.94 -26.63 -28.39
CA LEU A 17 -35.99 -25.55 -28.13
C LEU A 17 -35.50 -25.67 -26.68
N THR A 18 -34.42 -26.40 -26.46
CA THR A 18 -33.64 -26.25 -25.24
C THR A 18 -32.93 -24.91 -25.30
N ALA A 19 -33.52 -23.91 -24.64
CA ALA A 19 -32.80 -22.70 -24.29
C ALA A 19 -31.65 -23.13 -23.32
N GLN A 20 -30.51 -23.52 -23.88
CA GLN A 20 -29.27 -23.57 -23.13
C GLN A 20 -28.96 -22.13 -22.74
N GLY A 21 -29.34 -21.73 -21.53
CA GLY A 21 -28.77 -20.57 -20.87
C GLY A 21 -27.27 -20.76 -20.90
N ALA A 22 -26.57 -20.03 -21.74
CA ALA A 22 -25.13 -19.95 -21.68
C ALA A 22 -24.77 -19.53 -20.25
N LEU A 23 -24.38 -20.46 -19.41
CA LEU A 23 -23.69 -20.16 -18.16
C LEU A 23 -22.48 -19.33 -18.59
N ALA A 24 -22.55 -18.02 -18.36
CA ALA A 24 -21.41 -17.14 -18.58
C ALA A 24 -20.25 -17.77 -17.82
N GLN A 25 -19.20 -18.16 -18.53
CA GLN A 25 -18.01 -18.75 -17.92
C GLN A 25 -17.49 -17.77 -16.88
N GLU A 26 -17.42 -18.20 -15.62
CA GLU A 26 -16.92 -17.38 -14.53
C GLU A 26 -15.50 -16.93 -14.87
N GLN A 27 -15.27 -15.59 -14.90
CA GLN A 27 -13.96 -15.02 -15.14
C GLN A 27 -13.21 -14.94 -13.80
N THR A 28 -11.96 -15.33 -13.79
CA THR A 28 -11.11 -15.19 -12.59
C THR A 28 -10.13 -14.05 -12.78
N VAL A 29 -9.99 -13.22 -11.73
CA VAL A 29 -8.96 -12.18 -11.63
C VAL A 29 -8.05 -12.54 -10.45
N THR A 30 -6.76 -12.73 -10.72
CA THR A 30 -5.77 -12.97 -9.67
C THR A 30 -5.11 -11.65 -9.27
N VAL A 31 -5.32 -11.25 -8.00
CA VAL A 31 -4.73 -10.04 -7.40
C VAL A 31 -3.57 -10.43 -6.51
N MET A 32 -2.34 -10.13 -6.93
CA MET A 32 -1.12 -10.31 -6.15
C MET A 32 -0.87 -9.05 -5.31
N ALA A 33 -0.81 -9.20 -3.98
CA ALA A 33 -0.59 -8.07 -3.08
C ALA A 33 -0.04 -8.52 -1.72
N TYR A 34 0.10 -7.58 -0.77
CA TYR A 34 0.70 -7.85 0.54
C TYR A 34 -0.13 -8.83 1.38
N SER A 35 0.55 -9.74 2.08
CA SER A 35 -0.04 -10.67 3.05
C SER A 35 -0.42 -10.00 4.38
N GLY A 36 -1.07 -10.75 5.26
CA GLY A 36 -1.41 -10.32 6.62
C GLY A 36 -2.53 -9.30 6.67
N LEU A 37 -2.37 -8.26 7.49
CA LEU A 37 -3.43 -7.27 7.75
C LEU A 37 -3.93 -6.58 6.48
N PHE A 38 -3.04 -6.29 5.52
CA PHE A 38 -3.43 -5.70 4.23
C PHE A 38 -4.38 -6.64 3.48
N GLN A 39 -4.02 -7.94 3.36
CA GLN A 39 -4.86 -8.95 2.72
C GLN A 39 -6.25 -9.02 3.35
N GLU A 40 -6.30 -9.13 4.68
CA GLU A 40 -7.56 -9.24 5.41
C GLU A 40 -8.48 -8.03 5.13
N ARG A 41 -7.93 -6.82 5.28
CA ARG A 41 -8.69 -5.58 5.14
C ARG A 41 -9.07 -5.28 3.69
N TYR A 42 -8.15 -5.51 2.75
CA TYR A 42 -8.40 -5.28 1.32
C TYR A 42 -9.43 -6.25 0.77
N THR A 43 -9.39 -7.52 1.20
CA THR A 43 -10.39 -8.52 0.82
C THR A 43 -11.79 -8.06 1.23
N LYS A 44 -11.99 -7.69 2.49
CA LYS A 44 -13.29 -7.26 3.00
C LYS A 44 -13.78 -5.94 2.41
N ALA A 45 -12.87 -4.97 2.26
CA ALA A 45 -13.24 -3.61 1.87
C ALA A 45 -13.36 -3.40 0.35
N VAL A 46 -12.65 -4.19 -0.46
CA VAL A 46 -12.56 -3.97 -1.91
C VAL A 46 -12.98 -5.22 -2.69
N ILE A 47 -12.40 -6.38 -2.39
CA ILE A 47 -12.60 -7.59 -3.21
C ILE A 47 -14.02 -8.15 -3.07
N GLU A 48 -14.49 -8.37 -1.84
CA GLU A 48 -15.84 -8.90 -1.60
C GLU A 48 -16.94 -8.00 -2.17
N PRO A 49 -16.91 -6.65 -1.98
CA PRO A 49 -17.86 -5.75 -2.63
C PRO A 49 -17.78 -5.77 -4.15
N PHE A 50 -16.57 -5.86 -4.73
CA PHE A 50 -16.40 -6.00 -6.18
C PHE A 50 -17.07 -7.27 -6.70
N MET A 51 -16.81 -8.42 -6.09
CA MET A 51 -17.43 -9.71 -6.49
C MET A 51 -18.96 -9.66 -6.35
N LYS A 52 -19.45 -9.03 -5.29
CA LYS A 52 -20.90 -8.84 -5.11
C LYS A 52 -21.53 -8.01 -6.22
N ALA A 53 -20.84 -6.97 -6.70
CA ALA A 53 -21.30 -6.12 -7.81
C ALA A 53 -21.10 -6.78 -9.18
N ASN A 54 -20.23 -7.79 -9.29
CA ASN A 54 -19.87 -8.47 -10.54
C ASN A 54 -19.96 -10.00 -10.36
N PRO A 55 -21.16 -10.60 -10.24
CA PRO A 55 -21.34 -12.01 -9.87
C PRO A 55 -20.76 -13.02 -10.87
N GLY A 56 -20.36 -12.58 -12.08
CA GLY A 56 -19.64 -13.39 -13.06
C GLY A 56 -18.11 -13.32 -12.96
N ILE A 57 -17.56 -12.57 -11.97
CA ILE A 57 -16.12 -12.42 -11.82
C ILE A 57 -15.72 -12.87 -10.40
N LYS A 58 -14.87 -13.89 -10.34
CA LYS A 58 -14.21 -14.34 -9.11
C LYS A 58 -12.89 -13.61 -8.96
N VAL A 59 -12.55 -13.15 -7.75
CA VAL A 59 -11.22 -12.62 -7.44
C VAL A 59 -10.48 -13.58 -6.53
N GLU A 60 -9.28 -13.98 -6.94
CA GLU A 60 -8.36 -14.78 -6.15
C GLU A 60 -7.22 -13.89 -5.64
N TYR A 61 -6.99 -13.92 -4.33
CA TYR A 61 -5.91 -13.16 -3.72
C TYR A 61 -4.65 -14.01 -3.64
N PHE A 62 -3.54 -13.51 -4.20
CA PHE A 62 -2.23 -14.14 -4.11
C PHE A 62 -1.32 -13.34 -3.15
N PRO A 63 -1.20 -13.76 -1.87
CA PRO A 63 -0.47 -13.01 -0.87
C PRO A 63 1.04 -13.18 -0.98
N LEU A 64 1.78 -12.06 -0.95
CA LEU A 64 3.23 -12.04 -0.83
C LEU A 64 3.68 -11.07 0.26
N PRO A 65 4.79 -11.34 0.96
CA PRO A 65 5.20 -10.52 2.09
C PRO A 65 5.75 -9.14 1.71
N ASN A 66 6.25 -8.97 0.48
CA ASN A 66 6.87 -7.71 0.05
C ASN A 66 6.91 -7.57 -1.48
N SER A 67 7.09 -6.33 -1.93
CA SER A 67 7.12 -5.97 -3.36
C SER A 67 8.28 -6.60 -4.14
N ALA A 68 9.43 -6.85 -3.50
CA ALA A 68 10.56 -7.48 -4.17
C ALA A 68 10.22 -8.92 -4.60
N GLN A 69 9.50 -9.68 -3.77
CA GLN A 69 9.01 -11.00 -4.12
C GLN A 69 7.93 -10.95 -5.21
N MET A 70 7.08 -9.92 -5.21
CA MET A 70 6.09 -9.70 -6.27
C MET A 70 6.79 -9.49 -7.62
N LEU A 71 7.81 -8.63 -7.68
CA LEU A 71 8.61 -8.42 -8.89
C LEU A 71 9.34 -9.69 -9.33
N GLY A 72 9.93 -10.43 -8.40
CA GLY A 72 10.55 -11.73 -8.67
C GLY A 72 9.58 -12.72 -9.31
N ASN A 73 8.34 -12.74 -8.82
CA ASN A 73 7.26 -13.58 -9.35
C ASN A 73 6.85 -13.16 -10.77
N LEU A 74 6.64 -11.85 -11.01
CA LEU A 74 6.34 -11.31 -12.34
C LEU A 74 7.44 -11.65 -13.36
N ARG A 75 8.71 -11.53 -12.96
CA ARG A 75 9.87 -11.91 -13.82
C ARG A 75 9.85 -13.38 -14.17
N ALA A 76 9.67 -14.25 -13.17
CA ALA A 76 9.64 -15.69 -13.35
C ALA A 76 8.49 -16.14 -14.26
N GLN A 77 7.36 -15.45 -14.21
CA GLN A 77 6.15 -15.78 -14.95
C GLN A 77 5.93 -14.92 -16.21
N LYS A 78 6.93 -14.17 -16.66
CA LYS A 78 6.81 -13.23 -17.80
C LYS A 78 6.20 -13.85 -19.05
N ALA A 79 6.54 -15.10 -19.36
CA ALA A 79 6.03 -15.82 -20.53
C ALA A 79 4.56 -16.28 -20.38
N ALA A 80 4.12 -16.57 -19.16
CA ALA A 80 2.77 -17.04 -18.84
C ALA A 80 2.36 -16.51 -17.44
N PRO A 81 1.97 -15.24 -17.34
CA PRO A 81 1.58 -14.64 -16.08
C PRO A 81 0.40 -15.35 -15.44
N GLN A 82 0.41 -15.48 -14.12
CA GLN A 82 -0.71 -16.03 -13.34
C GLN A 82 -1.47 -14.96 -12.60
N ALA A 83 -0.90 -13.76 -12.47
CA ALA A 83 -1.55 -12.60 -11.89
C ALA A 83 -2.04 -11.66 -12.98
N ASP A 84 -3.18 -11.00 -12.73
CA ASP A 84 -3.76 -9.98 -13.57
C ASP A 84 -3.48 -8.58 -13.05
N VAL A 85 -3.50 -8.46 -11.74
CA VAL A 85 -3.31 -7.20 -11.03
C VAL A 85 -2.26 -7.40 -9.93
N VAL A 86 -1.36 -6.43 -9.76
CA VAL A 86 -0.41 -6.44 -8.65
C VAL A 86 -0.42 -5.11 -7.92
N ILE A 87 -0.47 -5.16 -6.57
CA ILE A 87 -0.34 -3.97 -5.71
C ILE A 87 1.01 -4.04 -5.04
N MET A 88 1.89 -3.08 -5.36
CA MET A 88 3.27 -3.04 -4.86
C MET A 88 3.79 -1.60 -4.71
N ASP A 89 4.92 -1.46 -4.03
CA ASP A 89 5.60 -0.18 -3.84
C ASP A 89 5.97 0.48 -5.19
N VAL A 90 5.88 1.80 -5.24
CA VAL A 90 6.09 2.58 -6.47
C VAL A 90 7.48 2.38 -7.10
N SER A 91 8.53 2.24 -6.29
CA SER A 91 9.89 2.03 -6.81
C SER A 91 10.03 0.66 -7.49
N VAL A 92 9.33 -0.33 -7.00
CA VAL A 92 9.27 -1.68 -7.57
C VAL A 92 8.37 -1.72 -8.81
N SER A 93 7.27 -0.97 -8.79
CA SER A 93 6.41 -0.76 -9.96
C SER A 93 7.17 -0.13 -11.13
N LYS A 94 8.05 0.85 -10.83
CA LYS A 94 8.94 1.43 -11.87
C LYS A 94 9.84 0.38 -12.49
N ALA A 95 10.46 -0.49 -11.69
CA ALA A 95 11.29 -1.57 -12.23
C ALA A 95 10.48 -2.53 -13.11
N ALA A 96 9.26 -2.89 -12.71
CA ALA A 96 8.37 -3.73 -13.51
C ALA A 96 7.94 -3.04 -14.81
N THR A 97 7.73 -1.70 -14.79
CA THR A 97 7.45 -0.89 -15.99
C THR A 97 8.63 -0.93 -16.96
N ASP A 98 9.86 -0.69 -16.49
CA ASP A 98 11.08 -0.69 -17.32
C ASP A 98 11.32 -2.05 -17.98
N GLU A 99 10.93 -3.13 -17.31
CA GLU A 99 11.00 -4.50 -17.81
C GLU A 99 9.83 -4.91 -18.72
N LYS A 100 8.87 -3.99 -18.93
CA LYS A 100 7.67 -4.23 -19.75
C LYS A 100 6.82 -5.40 -19.23
N LEU A 101 6.69 -5.50 -17.93
CA LEU A 101 5.85 -6.49 -17.25
C LEU A 101 4.43 -5.98 -17.01
N LEU A 102 4.19 -4.68 -17.23
CA LEU A 102 2.94 -4.00 -16.94
C LEU A 102 2.35 -3.36 -18.20
N ILE A 103 1.04 -3.15 -18.16
CA ILE A 103 0.28 -2.33 -19.10
C ILE A 103 0.01 -0.99 -18.43
N LYS A 104 0.19 0.10 -19.17
CA LYS A 104 -0.09 1.44 -18.68
C LYS A 104 -1.57 1.60 -18.31
N ILE A 105 -1.82 2.04 -17.09
CA ILE A 105 -3.16 2.39 -16.64
C ILE A 105 -3.44 3.85 -17.01
N ASP A 106 -4.31 4.01 -18.00
CA ASP A 106 -4.82 5.28 -18.48
C ASP A 106 -6.36 5.28 -18.46
N ASP A 107 -6.99 6.26 -19.11
CA ASP A 107 -8.45 6.40 -19.21
C ASP A 107 -9.15 5.27 -19.99
N LYS A 108 -8.39 4.48 -20.75
CA LYS A 108 -8.90 3.29 -21.45
C LYS A 108 -9.02 2.09 -20.52
N VAL A 109 -8.12 1.98 -19.55
CA VAL A 109 -8.13 0.92 -18.52
C VAL A 109 -9.08 1.29 -17.39
N SER A 110 -9.06 2.55 -16.94
CA SER A 110 -9.93 3.02 -15.84
C SER A 110 -10.30 4.48 -16.02
N LYS A 111 -11.61 4.76 -16.04
CA LYS A 111 -12.11 6.13 -16.06
C LYS A 111 -11.84 6.89 -14.77
N ASN A 112 -11.68 6.17 -13.65
CA ASN A 112 -11.36 6.75 -12.36
C ASN A 112 -9.95 7.38 -12.29
N VAL A 113 -9.07 7.12 -13.26
CA VAL A 113 -7.76 7.78 -13.36
C VAL A 113 -7.88 9.30 -13.44
N ALA A 114 -8.95 9.82 -14.09
CA ALA A 114 -9.18 11.26 -14.18
C ALA A 114 -9.44 11.92 -12.82
N ASP A 115 -9.96 11.16 -11.86
CA ASP A 115 -10.35 11.62 -10.53
C ASP A 115 -9.24 11.43 -9.48
N LEU A 116 -8.10 10.85 -9.86
CA LEU A 116 -6.97 10.67 -8.96
C LEU A 116 -6.26 12.00 -8.68
N TYR A 117 -5.75 12.16 -7.46
CA TYR A 117 -4.85 13.27 -7.15
C TYR A 117 -3.66 13.32 -8.13
N PRO A 118 -3.11 14.51 -8.44
CA PRO A 118 -1.99 14.63 -9.38
C PRO A 118 -0.78 13.76 -9.02
N ASN A 119 -0.45 13.64 -7.73
CA ASN A 119 0.64 12.81 -7.21
C ASN A 119 0.36 11.30 -7.19
N ALA A 120 -0.85 10.88 -7.53
CA ALA A 120 -1.20 9.47 -7.73
C ALA A 120 -0.86 8.97 -9.13
N ARG A 121 -0.66 9.88 -10.08
CA ARG A 121 -0.19 9.58 -11.44
C ARG A 121 1.29 9.85 -11.52
N ILE A 122 2.10 8.81 -11.35
CA ILE A 122 3.54 8.91 -11.21
C ILE A 122 4.19 8.86 -12.61
N ALA A 123 5.05 9.84 -12.91
CA ALA A 123 5.76 9.88 -14.18
C ALA A 123 6.58 8.60 -14.40
N ASP A 124 6.58 8.11 -15.63
CA ASP A 124 7.34 6.93 -16.07
C ASP A 124 7.04 5.63 -15.30
N VAL A 125 5.83 5.53 -14.70
CA VAL A 125 5.29 4.32 -14.09
C VAL A 125 3.98 3.97 -14.78
N ASP A 126 3.82 2.72 -15.19
CA ASP A 126 2.62 2.24 -15.88
C ASP A 126 1.43 2.04 -14.93
N GLY A 127 1.70 1.75 -13.64
CA GLY A 127 0.70 1.72 -12.58
C GLY A 127 0.35 3.12 -12.08
N VAL A 128 -0.72 3.19 -11.29
CA VAL A 128 -1.14 4.42 -10.58
C VAL A 128 -1.22 4.14 -9.08
N ALA A 129 -1.07 5.17 -8.24
CA ALA A 129 -1.21 5.01 -6.81
C ALA A 129 -2.62 4.54 -6.44
N VAL A 130 -2.71 3.56 -5.55
CA VAL A 130 -3.97 3.04 -5.00
C VAL A 130 -4.08 3.30 -3.50
N THR A 131 -2.96 3.55 -2.82
CA THR A 131 -2.92 3.97 -1.42
C THR A 131 -1.79 4.95 -1.16
N PHE A 132 -2.02 5.89 -0.25
CA PHE A 132 -0.99 6.70 0.37
C PHE A 132 -0.93 6.37 1.86
N ASP A 133 0.26 6.03 2.35
CA ASP A 133 0.54 5.93 3.78
C ASP A 133 1.57 6.99 4.19
N ASN A 134 1.52 7.43 5.42
CA ASN A 134 2.47 8.42 5.91
C ASN A 134 3.18 7.92 7.18
N LEU A 135 4.44 8.32 7.34
CA LEU A 135 5.16 8.04 8.57
C LEU A 135 4.60 8.90 9.70
N VAL A 136 4.39 8.28 10.87
CA VAL A 136 3.90 8.95 12.08
C VAL A 136 4.78 8.61 13.27
N MET A 137 4.80 9.51 14.25
CA MET A 137 5.39 9.21 15.54
C MET A 137 4.40 8.41 16.38
N LEU A 138 4.91 7.36 17.00
CA LEU A 138 4.19 6.44 17.87
C LEU A 138 4.58 6.68 19.32
N TYR A 139 3.62 6.55 20.24
CA TYR A 139 3.92 6.57 21.67
C TYR A 139 2.92 5.75 22.49
N ASN A 140 3.38 5.28 23.63
CA ASN A 140 2.55 4.59 24.62
C ASN A 140 1.97 5.62 25.60
N SER A 141 0.65 5.84 25.56
CA SER A 141 -0.04 6.84 26.36
C SER A 141 -0.08 6.53 27.87
N ASP A 142 0.20 5.30 28.27
CA ASP A 142 0.34 4.95 29.70
C ASP A 142 1.61 5.55 30.30
N VAL A 143 2.63 5.80 29.48
CA VAL A 143 3.94 6.30 29.90
C VAL A 143 4.15 7.75 29.46
N VAL A 144 3.95 8.05 28.20
CA VAL A 144 4.11 9.40 27.62
C VAL A 144 2.77 10.12 27.72
N LYS A 145 2.64 11.02 28.72
CA LYS A 145 1.37 11.69 29.04
C LYS A 145 1.05 12.86 28.13
N GLU A 146 2.06 13.54 27.62
CA GLU A 146 1.92 14.64 26.68
C GLU A 146 2.24 14.15 25.26
N ALA A 147 1.31 14.34 24.33
CA ALA A 147 1.53 13.96 22.95
C ALA A 147 2.76 14.68 22.37
N PRO A 148 3.71 13.95 21.77
CA PRO A 148 4.87 14.55 21.12
C PRO A 148 4.44 15.49 19.98
N LYS A 149 5.21 16.57 19.75
CA LYS A 149 4.90 17.59 18.72
C LYS A 149 5.94 17.65 17.62
N SER A 150 7.14 17.17 17.90
CA SER A 150 8.30 17.21 16.99
C SER A 150 8.95 15.84 16.91
N TRP A 151 9.49 15.48 15.76
CA TRP A 151 10.34 14.29 15.64
C TRP A 151 11.55 14.34 16.59
N MET A 152 12.03 15.54 16.91
CA MET A 152 13.12 15.73 17.86
C MET A 152 12.71 15.43 19.32
N ASP A 153 11.42 15.28 19.61
CA ASP A 153 10.99 14.82 20.93
C ASP A 153 11.53 13.41 21.24
N LEU A 154 11.87 12.61 20.21
CA LEU A 154 12.54 11.31 20.39
C LEU A 154 13.96 11.43 20.96
N ALA A 155 14.58 12.62 20.91
CA ALA A 155 15.91 12.87 21.52
C ALA A 155 15.83 13.34 22.98
N LYS A 156 14.64 13.48 23.58
CA LYS A 156 14.49 13.92 24.97
C LYS A 156 15.18 12.95 25.94
N PRO A 157 15.85 13.46 26.98
CA PRO A 157 16.63 12.61 27.92
C PRO A 157 15.82 11.54 28.66
N ASP A 158 14.54 11.77 28.91
CA ASP A 158 13.63 10.84 29.57
C ASP A 158 13.25 9.62 28.69
N LEU A 159 13.54 9.70 27.39
CA LEU A 159 13.37 8.61 26.43
C LEU A 159 14.65 7.80 26.20
N LYS A 160 15.72 8.03 26.95
CA LYS A 160 17.00 7.31 26.78
C LYS A 160 16.80 5.79 26.86
N GLY A 161 17.18 5.08 25.79
CA GLY A 161 17.05 3.62 25.68
C GLY A 161 15.61 3.10 25.62
N LYS A 162 14.62 3.97 25.25
CA LYS A 162 13.19 3.61 25.24
C LYS A 162 12.51 3.87 23.87
N VAL A 163 13.27 4.14 22.84
CA VAL A 163 12.78 4.45 21.49
C VAL A 163 13.00 3.25 20.57
N ALA A 164 12.01 2.90 19.76
CA ALA A 164 12.10 1.87 18.74
C ALA A 164 11.77 2.47 17.36
N ILE A 165 12.69 2.39 16.43
CA ILE A 165 12.52 2.92 15.07
C ILE A 165 12.96 1.85 14.07
N PRO A 166 12.13 1.45 13.09
CA PRO A 166 12.60 0.66 11.96
C PRO A 166 13.64 1.46 11.16
N GLY A 167 14.92 1.12 11.39
CA GLY A 167 16.05 1.80 10.76
C GLY A 167 16.34 1.29 9.36
N MET A 168 17.27 1.93 8.64
CA MET A 168 17.68 1.44 7.34
C MET A 168 18.28 0.02 7.43
N PRO A 169 18.02 -0.89 6.48
CA PRO A 169 17.50 -0.60 5.13
C PRO A 169 15.96 -0.48 5.02
N ASP A 170 15.21 -0.46 6.11
CA ASP A 170 13.76 -0.21 6.05
C ASP A 170 13.48 1.19 5.49
N ILE A 171 12.42 1.29 4.69
CA ILE A 171 11.99 2.56 4.07
C ILE A 171 11.53 3.58 5.12
N GLN A 172 11.09 3.14 6.32
CA GLN A 172 10.72 4.01 7.42
C GLN A 172 11.92 4.79 7.95
N GLY A 173 13.07 4.13 8.10
CA GLY A 173 14.32 4.79 8.50
C GLY A 173 14.79 5.80 7.46
N LEU A 174 14.71 5.45 6.17
CA LEU A 174 15.00 6.38 5.08
C LEU A 174 14.04 7.57 5.07
N SER A 175 12.74 7.33 5.25
CA SER A 175 11.72 8.37 5.36
C SER A 175 12.03 9.37 6.48
N LEU A 176 12.42 8.88 7.65
CA LEU A 176 12.76 9.74 8.77
C LEU A 176 14.01 10.59 8.48
N VAL A 177 15.03 10.03 7.80
CA VAL A 177 16.18 10.82 7.32
C VAL A 177 15.72 11.97 6.44
N LEU A 178 14.83 11.72 5.48
CA LEU A 178 14.36 12.77 4.55
C LEU A 178 13.55 13.85 5.25
N ILE A 179 12.66 13.47 6.17
CA ILE A 179 11.86 14.40 6.97
C ILE A 179 12.79 15.33 7.76
N MET A 180 13.73 14.73 8.49
CA MET A 180 14.67 15.48 9.31
C MET A 180 15.64 16.33 8.49
N ASN A 181 16.05 15.85 7.31
CA ASN A 181 16.87 16.62 6.40
C ASN A 181 16.15 17.91 5.96
N LYS A 182 14.90 17.79 5.56
CA LYS A 182 14.06 18.94 5.18
C LYS A 182 13.83 19.88 6.36
N ALA A 183 13.49 19.35 7.54
CA ALA A 183 13.22 20.12 8.74
C ALA A 183 14.42 20.96 9.20
N ARG A 184 15.64 20.50 8.92
CA ARG A 184 16.89 21.19 9.25
C ARG A 184 17.48 22.01 8.10
N GLY A 185 16.68 22.30 7.07
CA GLY A 185 17.07 23.18 5.97
C GLY A 185 17.85 22.49 4.85
N GLY A 186 17.91 21.16 4.82
CA GLY A 186 18.42 20.43 3.66
C GLY A 186 17.61 20.72 2.40
N ALA A 187 18.28 21.20 1.36
CA ALA A 187 17.61 21.70 0.15
C ALA A 187 17.27 20.59 -0.84
N ASP A 188 18.21 19.70 -1.11
CA ASP A 188 18.11 18.66 -2.12
C ASP A 188 18.63 17.33 -1.54
N TYR A 189 17.70 16.46 -1.17
CA TYR A 189 18.02 15.17 -0.56
C TYR A 189 18.70 14.18 -1.52
N LEU A 190 18.62 14.41 -2.84
CA LEU A 190 19.33 13.61 -3.83
C LEU A 190 20.83 13.95 -3.86
N LYS A 191 21.22 15.14 -3.39
CA LYS A 191 22.60 15.58 -3.28
C LYS A 191 23.21 15.36 -1.92
N SER A 192 22.45 15.68 -0.85
CA SER A 192 22.91 15.48 0.52
C SER A 192 21.76 15.28 1.49
N VAL A 193 21.94 14.35 2.42
CA VAL A 193 21.09 14.11 3.60
C VAL A 193 21.82 14.35 4.93
N ASP A 194 22.92 15.08 4.90
CA ASP A 194 23.79 15.30 6.08
C ASP A 194 23.03 15.87 7.27
N GLN A 195 22.09 16.80 7.04
CA GLN A 195 21.25 17.37 8.09
C GLN A 195 20.32 16.33 8.74
N GLY A 196 19.73 15.43 7.93
CA GLY A 196 18.91 14.33 8.40
C GLY A 196 19.71 13.30 9.19
N ILE A 197 20.87 12.92 8.69
CA ILE A 197 21.80 12.01 9.38
C ILE A 197 22.25 12.60 10.73
N ALA A 198 22.60 13.89 10.77
CA ALA A 198 22.97 14.58 12.02
C ALA A 198 21.83 14.54 13.03
N ALA A 199 20.60 14.86 12.61
CA ALA A 199 19.41 14.82 13.47
C ALA A 199 19.16 13.43 14.04
N LEU A 200 19.32 12.38 13.24
CA LEU A 200 19.17 11.00 13.71
C LEU A 200 20.32 10.58 14.62
N GLY A 201 21.51 11.16 14.47
CA GLY A 201 22.62 11.00 15.42
C GLY A 201 22.28 11.54 16.80
N GLU A 202 21.49 12.62 16.90
CA GLU A 202 21.02 13.16 18.19
C GLU A 202 19.92 12.27 18.83
N ILE A 203 19.09 11.60 18.01
CA ILE A 203 18.06 10.65 18.48
C ILE A 203 18.68 9.31 18.88
N ALA A 204 19.76 8.90 18.24
CA ALA A 204 20.37 7.58 18.35
C ALA A 204 20.67 7.12 19.79
N PRO A 205 21.16 7.97 20.73
CA PRO A 205 21.38 7.57 22.13
C PRO A 205 20.11 7.11 22.87
N ASN A 206 18.94 7.48 22.37
CA ASN A 206 17.65 7.10 22.93
C ASN A 206 17.08 5.81 22.30
N VAL A 207 17.65 5.37 21.18
CA VAL A 207 17.13 4.22 20.44
C VAL A 207 17.61 2.92 21.08
N GLN A 208 16.65 2.14 21.56
CA GLN A 208 16.85 0.79 22.06
C GLN A 208 17.07 -0.20 20.91
N THR A 209 16.33 -0.02 19.82
CA THR A 209 16.40 -0.90 18.65
C THR A 209 16.04 -0.18 17.36
N TRP A 210 16.84 -0.45 16.31
CA TRP A 210 16.56 -0.08 14.94
C TRP A 210 15.89 -1.22 14.15
N GLU A 211 15.69 -2.38 14.79
CA GLU A 211 15.05 -3.55 14.19
C GLU A 211 13.99 -4.12 15.15
N PRO A 212 12.88 -3.39 15.38
CA PRO A 212 11.83 -3.87 16.27
C PRO A 212 11.21 -5.17 15.73
N LYS A 213 11.12 -6.20 16.59
CA LYS A 213 10.57 -7.51 16.26
C LYS A 213 9.34 -7.81 17.12
N PRO A 214 8.25 -8.35 16.56
CA PRO A 214 8.02 -8.61 15.12
C PRO A 214 7.82 -7.34 14.30
N GLU A 215 7.33 -6.26 14.90
CA GLU A 215 7.08 -4.92 14.34
C GLU A 215 7.13 -3.87 15.47
N VAL A 216 7.22 -2.59 15.13
CA VAL A 216 7.33 -1.50 16.12
C VAL A 216 6.07 -1.35 16.99
N TYR A 217 4.89 -1.64 16.46
CA TYR A 217 3.61 -1.41 17.17
C TYR A 217 3.48 -2.27 18.44
N PRO A 218 3.63 -3.60 18.41
CA PRO A 218 3.56 -4.43 19.61
C PRO A 218 4.71 -4.14 20.59
N VAL A 219 5.88 -3.72 20.10
CA VAL A 219 7.00 -3.31 20.97
C VAL A 219 6.63 -2.09 21.82
N ILE A 220 5.91 -1.12 21.26
CA ILE A 220 5.45 0.06 22.01
C ILE A 220 4.23 -0.28 22.87
N ILE A 221 3.28 -1.07 22.38
CA ILE A 221 2.09 -1.49 23.15
C ILE A 221 2.51 -2.27 24.41
N SER A 222 3.49 -3.14 24.32
CA SER A 222 4.00 -3.91 25.48
C SER A 222 4.76 -3.06 26.50
N GLY A 223 5.22 -1.86 26.12
CA GLY A 223 6.07 -1.00 26.95
C GLY A 223 7.55 -1.37 26.89
N GLN A 224 7.96 -2.29 26.01
CA GLN A 224 9.37 -2.59 25.75
C GLN A 224 10.10 -1.35 25.21
N ALA A 225 9.47 -0.60 24.31
CA ALA A 225 9.79 0.79 24.02
C ALA A 225 8.58 1.65 24.33
N VAL A 226 8.76 2.97 24.48
CA VAL A 226 7.64 3.87 24.82
C VAL A 226 7.33 4.88 23.73
N ALA A 227 8.23 5.06 22.76
CA ALA A 227 8.03 5.93 21.59
C ALA A 227 8.77 5.37 20.38
N GLY A 228 8.43 5.86 19.18
CA GLY A 228 9.08 5.42 17.95
C GLY A 228 8.46 6.00 16.69
N ALA A 229 8.72 5.34 15.57
CA ALA A 229 8.17 5.71 14.26
C ALA A 229 7.53 4.50 13.58
N GLY A 230 6.45 4.72 12.83
CA GLY A 230 5.77 3.66 12.08
C GLY A 230 4.85 4.22 11.01
N TRP A 231 4.34 3.35 10.14
CA TRP A 231 3.34 3.70 9.15
C TRP A 231 1.97 3.94 9.78
N ASN A 232 1.31 5.02 9.38
CA ASN A 232 0.04 5.47 9.95
C ASN A 232 -1.06 4.40 9.86
N ALA A 233 -1.25 3.77 8.72
CA ALA A 233 -2.32 2.80 8.52
C ALA A 233 -2.29 1.68 9.58
N ARG A 234 -1.15 1.03 9.76
CA ARG A 234 -0.98 0.01 10.81
C ARG A 234 -1.04 0.59 12.22
N ALA A 235 -0.52 1.80 12.42
CA ALA A 235 -0.57 2.48 13.71
C ALA A 235 -2.00 2.67 14.20
N GLN A 236 -2.90 3.12 13.30
CA GLN A 236 -4.29 3.36 13.65
C GLN A 236 -5.05 2.08 13.98
N VAL A 237 -4.83 1.00 13.20
CA VAL A 237 -5.46 -0.30 13.50
C VAL A 237 -4.95 -0.87 14.84
N ASN A 238 -3.64 -0.77 15.11
CA ASN A 238 -3.06 -1.21 16.38
C ASN A 238 -3.48 -0.31 17.56
N ALA A 239 -3.71 0.98 17.32
CA ALA A 239 -4.27 1.89 18.33
C ALA A 239 -5.65 1.42 18.78
N ASP A 240 -6.54 1.07 17.84
CA ASP A 240 -7.87 0.51 18.16
C ASP A 240 -7.75 -0.83 18.89
N ALA A 241 -6.93 -1.74 18.40
CA ALA A 241 -6.74 -3.06 18.98
C ALA A 241 -6.14 -3.01 20.40
N SER A 242 -5.35 -1.98 20.72
CA SER A 242 -4.75 -1.78 22.06
C SER A 242 -5.64 -1.01 23.04
N GLY A 243 -6.89 -0.70 22.66
CA GLY A 243 -7.78 0.15 23.46
C GLY A 243 -7.24 1.58 23.61
N GLY A 244 -6.46 2.05 22.64
CA GLY A 244 -5.89 3.39 22.61
C GLY A 244 -4.61 3.57 23.42
N LYS A 245 -4.00 2.50 23.89
CA LYS A 245 -2.69 2.53 24.56
C LYS A 245 -1.58 2.99 23.61
N LEU A 246 -1.58 2.47 22.37
CA LEU A 246 -0.79 3.04 21.28
C LEU A 246 -1.47 4.30 20.77
N LYS A 247 -0.70 5.36 20.60
CA LYS A 247 -1.13 6.60 19.94
C LYS A 247 -0.20 6.90 18.79
N ALA A 248 -0.77 7.53 17.75
CA ALA A 248 -0.04 8.02 16.59
C ALA A 248 -0.27 9.52 16.43
N VAL A 249 0.78 10.27 16.15
CA VAL A 249 0.70 11.71 15.87
C VAL A 249 1.53 12.05 14.65
N LEU A 250 1.10 13.06 13.90
CA LEU A 250 1.89 13.68 12.85
C LEU A 250 2.66 14.87 13.43
N PRO A 251 4.00 14.79 13.57
CA PRO A 251 4.80 15.88 14.09
C PRO A 251 4.76 17.12 13.19
N GLN A 252 5.15 18.27 13.74
CA GLN A 252 5.11 19.56 13.06
C GLN A 252 5.99 19.64 11.81
N GLU A 253 7.08 18.90 11.76
CA GLU A 253 7.99 18.81 10.60
C GLU A 253 7.37 18.06 9.41
N GLY A 254 6.21 17.45 9.63
CA GLY A 254 5.48 16.73 8.60
C GLY A 254 5.94 15.30 8.40
N SER A 255 5.65 14.77 7.23
CA SER A 255 5.87 13.37 6.86
C SER A 255 6.22 13.23 5.38
N VAL A 256 6.43 11.99 4.94
CA VAL A 256 6.49 11.58 3.54
C VAL A 256 5.46 10.48 3.28
N PHE A 257 5.01 10.36 2.03
CA PHE A 257 4.16 9.24 1.65
C PHE A 257 4.97 8.02 1.20
N GLN A 258 4.60 6.87 1.73
CA GLN A 258 4.76 5.61 1.03
C GLN A 258 3.62 5.49 0.02
N ILE A 259 3.95 5.13 -1.21
CA ILE A 259 2.99 5.00 -2.29
C ILE A 259 2.93 3.54 -2.72
N ASN A 260 1.78 2.90 -2.56
CA ASN A 260 1.52 1.63 -3.23
C ASN A 260 0.75 1.89 -4.51
N THR A 261 1.20 1.30 -5.59
CA THR A 261 0.56 1.36 -6.90
C THR A 261 -0.26 0.12 -7.15
N ILE A 262 -1.39 0.27 -7.83
CA ILE A 262 -2.07 -0.82 -8.51
C ILE A 262 -1.56 -0.88 -9.94
N ASN A 263 -1.30 -2.07 -10.43
CA ASN A 263 -0.64 -2.29 -11.71
C ASN A 263 -1.39 -3.37 -12.49
N TYR A 264 -1.53 -3.17 -13.79
CA TYR A 264 -2.13 -4.12 -14.71
C TYR A 264 -1.04 -4.98 -15.33
N VAL A 265 -1.07 -6.28 -15.06
CA VAL A 265 -0.02 -7.21 -15.53
C VAL A 265 -0.16 -7.46 -17.03
N ALA A 266 0.93 -7.32 -17.76
CA ALA A 266 0.96 -7.60 -19.19
C ALA A 266 0.69 -9.08 -19.45
N ASN A 267 -0.23 -9.37 -20.38
CA ASN A 267 -0.65 -10.73 -20.74
C ASN A 267 -1.26 -11.57 -19.60
N GLY A 268 -1.78 -10.92 -18.55
CA GLY A 268 -2.52 -11.59 -17.49
C GLY A 268 -3.73 -12.37 -18.03
N PRO A 269 -4.09 -13.53 -17.44
CA PRO A 269 -5.12 -14.42 -17.97
C PRO A 269 -6.53 -13.84 -17.88
N GLY A 270 -6.83 -12.99 -16.89
CA GLY A 270 -8.15 -12.39 -16.63
C GLY A 270 -8.55 -11.26 -17.59
N LYS A 271 -7.62 -10.76 -18.42
CA LYS A 271 -7.88 -9.75 -19.47
C LYS A 271 -8.79 -8.62 -18.97
N ASP A 272 -9.93 -8.39 -19.64
CA ASP A 272 -10.86 -7.30 -19.34
C ASP A 272 -11.41 -7.33 -17.90
N ALA A 273 -11.48 -8.50 -17.27
CA ALA A 273 -11.89 -8.60 -15.87
C ALA A 273 -10.85 -7.97 -14.93
N GLY A 274 -9.56 -8.07 -15.24
CA GLY A 274 -8.50 -7.36 -14.53
C GLY A 274 -8.64 -5.84 -14.63
N ALA A 275 -8.95 -5.31 -15.82
CA ALA A 275 -9.22 -3.88 -16.02
C ALA A 275 -10.46 -3.41 -15.23
N LYS A 276 -11.54 -4.20 -15.23
CA LYS A 276 -12.74 -3.91 -14.40
C LYS A 276 -12.44 -3.86 -12.92
N PHE A 277 -11.60 -4.79 -12.43
CA PHE A 277 -11.19 -4.78 -11.04
C PHE A 277 -10.36 -3.52 -10.71
N ILE A 278 -9.41 -3.13 -11.58
CA ILE A 278 -8.61 -1.92 -11.43
C ILE A 278 -9.52 -0.68 -11.38
N ASP A 279 -10.48 -0.58 -12.31
CA ASP A 279 -11.40 0.55 -12.35
C ASP A 279 -12.21 0.65 -11.04
N TYR A 280 -12.74 -0.47 -10.55
CA TYR A 280 -13.43 -0.50 -9.27
C TYR A 280 -12.51 -0.14 -8.09
N ALA A 281 -11.30 -0.70 -8.02
CA ALA A 281 -10.36 -0.44 -6.93
C ALA A 281 -9.94 1.05 -6.84
N LEU A 282 -9.99 1.77 -7.96
CA LEU A 282 -9.73 3.21 -8.05
C LEU A 282 -10.99 4.07 -7.86
N SER A 283 -12.17 3.48 -7.76
CA SER A 283 -13.42 4.22 -7.58
C SER A 283 -13.49 4.94 -6.23
N PRO A 284 -14.26 6.04 -6.13
CA PRO A 284 -14.49 6.72 -4.85
C PRO A 284 -15.01 5.79 -3.75
N GLU A 285 -15.85 4.82 -4.11
CA GLU A 285 -16.47 3.85 -3.21
C GLU A 285 -15.45 2.89 -2.60
N ALA A 286 -14.65 2.24 -3.44
CA ALA A 286 -13.61 1.30 -2.99
C ALA A 286 -12.54 2.03 -2.18
N GLN A 287 -12.12 3.21 -2.61
CA GLN A 287 -11.15 4.05 -1.92
C GLN A 287 -11.65 4.49 -0.54
N LYS A 288 -12.93 4.93 -0.44
CA LYS A 288 -13.57 5.22 0.84
C LYS A 288 -13.57 4.00 1.75
N SER A 289 -14.10 2.87 1.26
CA SER A 289 -14.24 1.64 2.04
C SER A 289 -12.89 1.17 2.60
N PHE A 290 -11.85 1.18 1.78
CA PHE A 290 -10.53 0.75 2.22
C PHE A 290 -9.87 1.76 3.18
N THR A 291 -10.02 3.06 2.95
CA THR A 291 -9.55 4.10 3.87
C THR A 291 -10.20 3.94 5.25
N GLU A 292 -11.51 3.73 5.32
CA GLU A 292 -12.23 3.54 6.59
C GLU A 292 -11.90 2.22 7.29
N SER A 293 -11.46 1.21 6.54
CA SER A 293 -11.03 -0.08 7.08
C SER A 293 -9.60 -0.10 7.59
N MET A 294 -8.68 0.65 6.97
CA MET A 294 -7.25 0.54 7.26
C MET A 294 -6.50 1.87 7.36
N PHE A 295 -7.17 3.01 7.21
CA PHE A 295 -6.59 4.34 7.38
C PHE A 295 -5.43 4.70 6.43
N TYR A 296 -5.35 4.08 5.27
CA TYR A 296 -4.60 4.64 4.14
C TYR A 296 -5.34 5.88 3.64
N ALA A 297 -4.62 6.93 3.27
CA ALA A 297 -5.27 8.05 2.60
C ALA A 297 -5.68 7.63 1.18
N PRO A 298 -6.89 8.02 0.71
CA PRO A 298 -7.36 7.67 -0.62
C PRO A 298 -6.56 8.39 -1.70
N THR A 299 -6.45 7.77 -2.85
CA THR A 299 -5.80 8.38 -4.03
C THR A 299 -6.79 9.03 -4.97
N ASN A 300 -8.09 8.69 -4.85
CA ASN A 300 -9.18 9.33 -5.60
C ASN A 300 -9.71 10.55 -4.83
N ALA A 301 -9.65 11.72 -5.46
CA ALA A 301 -10.07 13.00 -4.86
C ALA A 301 -11.57 13.10 -4.58
N LYS A 302 -12.39 12.25 -5.21
CA LYS A 302 -13.84 12.18 -5.00
C LYS A 302 -14.25 11.21 -3.88
N ALA A 303 -13.32 10.49 -3.27
CA ALA A 303 -13.61 9.60 -2.16
C ALA A 303 -14.05 10.40 -0.92
N GLN A 304 -15.32 10.33 -0.59
CA GLN A 304 -15.91 11.02 0.57
C GLN A 304 -15.79 10.14 1.82
N ILE A 305 -14.64 10.23 2.48
CA ILE A 305 -14.39 9.49 3.73
C ILE A 305 -15.01 10.22 4.93
N SER A 306 -15.30 9.48 6.00
CA SER A 306 -15.88 10.02 7.24
C SER A 306 -14.92 10.98 7.96
N ASP A 307 -15.47 11.88 8.77
CA ASP A 307 -14.67 12.77 9.62
C ASP A 307 -13.71 12.00 10.53
N ALA A 308 -14.13 10.85 11.02
CA ALA A 308 -13.30 9.96 11.82
C ALA A 308 -12.08 9.44 11.02
N ALA A 309 -12.27 9.05 9.77
CA ALA A 309 -11.17 8.63 8.90
C ALA A 309 -10.28 9.82 8.49
N ILE A 310 -10.88 10.98 8.20
CA ILE A 310 -10.14 12.22 7.92
C ILE A 310 -9.19 12.56 9.08
N ALA A 311 -9.65 12.46 10.32
CA ALA A 311 -8.86 12.79 11.50
C ALA A 311 -7.68 11.82 11.72
N ARG A 312 -7.74 10.62 11.13
CA ARG A 312 -6.77 9.53 11.32
C ARG A 312 -5.91 9.26 10.07
N THR A 313 -6.00 10.08 9.06
CA THR A 313 -5.21 10.01 7.82
C THR A 313 -4.53 11.34 7.54
N ALA A 314 -3.60 11.37 6.58
CA ALA A 314 -2.91 12.60 6.18
C ALA A 314 -3.77 13.53 5.30
N VAL A 315 -5.05 13.23 5.06
CA VAL A 315 -5.90 14.02 4.13
C VAL A 315 -5.98 15.50 4.49
N LYS A 316 -6.10 15.84 5.78
CA LYS A 316 -6.10 17.24 6.24
C LYS A 316 -4.70 17.88 6.35
N SER A 317 -3.65 17.12 6.13
CA SER A 317 -2.25 17.54 6.33
C SER A 317 -1.41 17.27 5.08
N MET A 318 -2.04 17.26 3.91
CA MET A 318 -1.34 17.05 2.62
C MET A 318 -0.26 18.13 2.37
N ASP A 319 -0.46 19.33 2.88
CA ASP A 319 0.50 20.42 2.87
C ASP A 319 1.76 20.15 3.70
N LYS A 320 1.67 19.25 4.69
CA LYS A 320 2.81 18.79 5.51
C LYS A 320 3.51 17.54 4.94
N VAL A 321 3.01 17.00 3.85
CA VAL A 321 3.66 15.87 3.19
C VAL A 321 4.78 16.38 2.28
N ILE A 322 5.99 15.98 2.58
CA ILE A 322 7.18 16.33 1.81
C ILE A 322 7.17 15.50 0.53
N PRO A 323 7.23 16.14 -0.64
CA PRO A 323 7.30 15.40 -1.91
C PRO A 323 8.63 14.62 -2.00
N VAL A 324 8.55 13.33 -2.31
CA VAL A 324 9.71 12.47 -2.51
C VAL A 324 9.59 11.77 -3.85
N ASP A 325 10.62 11.93 -4.67
CA ASP A 325 10.84 11.10 -5.84
C ASP A 325 11.51 9.79 -5.42
N TRP A 326 10.69 8.79 -5.10
CA TRP A 326 11.13 7.48 -4.65
C TRP A 326 11.98 6.74 -5.71
N ILE A 327 11.77 7.06 -7.00
CA ILE A 327 12.49 6.46 -8.12
C ILE A 327 13.90 7.02 -8.19
N ALA A 328 14.04 8.34 -8.15
CA ALA A 328 15.34 8.99 -8.11
C ALA A 328 16.10 8.65 -6.82
N LEU A 329 15.41 8.61 -5.69
CA LEU A 329 15.97 8.26 -4.38
C LEU A 329 16.58 6.85 -4.36
N ALA A 330 15.95 5.88 -5.06
CA ALA A 330 16.48 4.52 -5.14
C ALA A 330 17.93 4.48 -5.68
N LYS A 331 18.31 5.41 -6.56
CA LYS A 331 19.66 5.50 -7.14
C LYS A 331 20.73 5.99 -6.16
N VAL A 332 20.33 6.75 -5.13
CA VAL A 332 21.25 7.32 -4.12
C VAL A 332 21.12 6.66 -2.75
N ARG A 333 20.32 5.59 -2.64
CA ARG A 333 20.02 4.91 -1.38
C ARG A 333 21.25 4.32 -0.69
N GLU A 334 22.16 3.68 -1.45
CA GLU A 334 23.35 3.04 -0.88
C GLU A 334 24.30 4.03 -0.19
N PRO A 335 24.65 5.18 -0.78
CA PRO A 335 25.41 6.22 -0.09
C PRO A 335 24.74 6.71 1.21
N ILE A 336 23.42 6.83 1.23
CA ILE A 336 22.67 7.24 2.43
C ILE A 336 22.78 6.16 3.52
N MET A 337 22.62 4.88 3.15
CA MET A 337 22.77 3.77 4.08
C MET A 337 24.19 3.69 4.67
N GLU A 338 25.21 3.96 3.88
CA GLU A 338 26.59 3.97 4.36
C GLU A 338 26.84 5.11 5.37
N GLN A 339 26.28 6.31 5.12
CA GLN A 339 26.33 7.40 6.10
C GLN A 339 25.62 7.02 7.40
N TRP A 340 24.45 6.39 7.31
CA TRP A 340 23.70 5.88 8.44
C TRP A 340 24.54 4.93 9.31
N ARG A 341 25.14 3.91 8.67
CA ARG A 341 25.98 2.91 9.37
C ARG A 341 27.15 3.55 10.09
N ARG A 342 27.77 4.56 9.49
CA ARG A 342 28.98 5.21 10.05
C ARG A 342 28.66 6.27 11.08
N LYS A 343 27.60 7.05 10.91
CA LYS A 343 27.34 8.27 11.69
C LYS A 343 26.21 8.13 12.72
N VAL A 344 25.26 7.19 12.53
CA VAL A 344 24.09 7.03 13.40
C VAL A 344 24.22 5.80 14.29
N ILE A 345 24.45 4.62 13.70
CA ILE A 345 24.48 3.35 14.45
C ILE A 345 25.47 3.35 15.62
N PRO A 346 26.71 3.88 15.51
CA PRO A 346 27.66 3.89 16.63
C PRO A 346 27.22 4.72 17.83
N LEU A 347 26.28 5.66 17.65
CA LEU A 347 25.75 6.53 18.70
C LEU A 347 24.61 5.90 19.51
N SER A 348 24.09 4.75 19.06
CA SER A 348 22.98 4.02 19.72
C SER A 348 23.46 3.06 20.82
N ARG A 349 24.75 3.07 21.20
CA ARG A 349 25.36 2.13 22.15
C ARG A 349 25.64 2.76 23.51
#